data_5870033e790a8730fab3fc1aa3b92725
#
_entry.id   5870033e790a8730fab3fc1aa3b92725
#
_cell.length_a   1.000
_cell.length_b   1.000
_cell.length_c   1.000
_cell.angle_alpha   90.00
_cell.angle_beta   90.00
_cell.angle_gamma   90.00
#
_symmetry.space_group_name_H-M   'P 1'
#
loop_
_entity.id
_entity.type
_entity.pdbx_description
1 polymer ?
#
loop_
_entity_poly.entity_id
_entity_poly.type
_entity_poly.pdbx_seq_one_letter_code
_entity_poly.pdbx_strand_id
1 'polypeptide(L)'
;IADEETLIDLMSRTSLHNVMKTCEATLLYDAPFKPSGKVHLLPSLGQNTKIEEGTIVIVGNHPDVQRAVIEQNAALVVICGENWVDSITLSIAKERNVPIIHTPLSAITIAKTIYQSPCIEEVMTKDVIFFRNSETVDGASKRIAKTRFRTYPVLDENDEVVGAISRYHLFNYEKKKFILVDHNEMSQSVND
;
A
#
# COMPACT_ATOMS: atom_id res chain seq x y z
N ILE A 1 10.75 8.10 -7.68
CA ILE A 1 9.90 7.81 -8.86
C ILE A 1 9.90 6.30 -8.92
N ALA A 2 8.78 5.69 -8.51
CA ALA A 2 8.58 4.27 -8.69
C ALA A 2 8.47 4.01 -10.19
N ASP A 3 9.11 2.97 -10.67
CA ASP A 3 9.07 2.55 -12.05
C ASP A 3 7.62 2.24 -12.45
N GLU A 4 7.20 2.58 -13.64
CA GLU A 4 5.83 2.37 -14.12
C GLU A 4 5.43 0.88 -14.03
N GLU A 5 6.37 -0.02 -14.27
CA GLU A 5 6.21 -1.47 -14.08
C GLU A 5 5.90 -1.87 -12.64
N THR A 6 6.50 -1.20 -11.64
CA THR A 6 6.26 -1.48 -10.22
C THR A 6 4.85 -1.09 -9.80
N LEU A 7 4.31 0.00 -10.35
CA LEU A 7 2.93 0.43 -10.09
C LEU A 7 1.90 -0.52 -10.73
N ILE A 8 2.17 -1.03 -11.92
CA ILE A 8 1.33 -2.03 -12.60
C ILE A 8 1.27 -3.32 -11.76
N ASP A 9 2.40 -3.80 -11.25
CA ASP A 9 2.46 -4.99 -10.40
C ASP A 9 1.69 -4.82 -9.09
N LEU A 10 1.80 -3.67 -8.44
CA LEU A 10 1.07 -3.36 -7.21
C LEU A 10 -0.45 -3.36 -7.43
N MET A 11 -0.92 -2.79 -8.54
CA MET A 11 -2.35 -2.75 -8.85
C MET A 11 -2.92 -4.13 -9.20
N SER A 12 -2.17 -4.99 -9.86
CA SER A 12 -2.61 -6.36 -10.17
C SER A 12 -2.80 -7.24 -8.94
N ARG A 13 -2.23 -6.84 -7.80
CA ARG A 13 -2.27 -7.55 -6.52
C ARG A 13 -3.27 -6.98 -5.51
N THR A 14 -4.06 -5.99 -5.90
CA THR A 14 -5.15 -5.48 -5.06
C THR A 14 -6.45 -6.24 -5.33
N SER A 15 -7.36 -6.22 -4.36
CA SER A 15 -8.71 -6.80 -4.48
C SER A 15 -9.76 -5.71 -4.62
N LEU A 16 -10.92 -6.06 -5.18
CA LEU A 16 -12.08 -5.15 -5.23
C LEU A 16 -12.47 -4.69 -3.82
N HIS A 17 -12.42 -5.59 -2.84
CA HIS A 17 -12.69 -5.26 -1.44
C HIS A 17 -11.73 -4.18 -0.91
N ASN A 18 -10.44 -4.28 -1.20
CA ASN A 18 -9.45 -3.30 -0.76
C ASN A 18 -9.65 -1.95 -1.43
N VAL A 19 -9.94 -1.95 -2.74
CA VAL A 19 -10.26 -0.72 -3.48
C VAL A 19 -11.48 -0.04 -2.87
N MET A 20 -12.56 -0.80 -2.62
CA MET A 20 -13.77 -0.28 -2.00
C MET A 20 -13.50 0.31 -0.61
N LYS A 21 -12.77 -0.42 0.24
CA LYS A 21 -12.41 0.05 1.58
C LYS A 21 -11.59 1.34 1.56
N THR A 22 -10.60 1.41 0.67
CA THR A 22 -9.70 2.56 0.56
C THR A 22 -10.40 3.78 -0.04
N CYS A 23 -11.31 3.57 -0.99
CA CYS A 23 -12.09 4.63 -1.64
C CYS A 23 -13.41 4.95 -0.94
N GLU A 24 -13.70 4.37 0.23
CA GLU A 24 -14.98 4.52 0.93
C GLU A 24 -16.19 4.23 0.03
N ALA A 25 -16.06 3.20 -0.80
CA ALA A 25 -17.00 2.92 -1.86
C ALA A 25 -18.07 1.91 -1.48
N THR A 26 -19.26 2.06 -2.09
CA THR A 26 -20.37 1.11 -2.03
C THR A 26 -20.42 0.30 -3.31
N LEU A 27 -20.61 -1.01 -3.18
CA LEU A 27 -20.76 -1.92 -4.32
C LEU A 27 -22.15 -1.76 -4.95
N LEU A 28 -22.19 -1.46 -6.25
CA LEU A 28 -23.42 -1.42 -7.03
C LEU A 28 -23.65 -2.70 -7.83
N TYR A 29 -22.57 -3.29 -8.36
CA TYR A 29 -22.60 -4.58 -9.02
C TYR A 29 -21.29 -5.32 -8.80
N ASP A 30 -21.37 -6.59 -8.38
CA ASP A 30 -20.23 -7.47 -8.12
C ASP A 30 -19.92 -8.33 -9.33
N ALA A 31 -18.63 -8.37 -9.71
CA ALA A 31 -18.12 -9.17 -10.82
C ALA A 31 -16.62 -9.42 -10.63
N PRO A 32 -16.01 -10.36 -11.37
CA PRO A 32 -14.58 -10.61 -11.29
C PRO A 32 -13.75 -9.35 -11.58
N PHE A 33 -12.86 -9.00 -10.63
CA PHE A 33 -11.99 -7.86 -10.73
C PHE A 33 -10.58 -8.29 -11.14
N LYS A 34 -10.13 -7.90 -12.33
CA LYS A 34 -8.81 -8.24 -12.88
C LYS A 34 -8.14 -6.99 -13.47
N PRO A 35 -7.54 -6.13 -12.60
CA PRO A 35 -6.94 -4.89 -13.06
C PRO A 35 -5.62 -5.11 -13.79
N SER A 36 -5.36 -4.29 -14.82
CA SER A 36 -4.09 -4.20 -15.53
C SER A 36 -3.08 -3.24 -14.91
N GLY A 37 -3.46 -2.57 -13.80
CA GLY A 37 -2.66 -1.55 -13.15
C GLY A 37 -2.90 -0.12 -13.63
N LYS A 38 -3.70 0.07 -14.67
CA LYS A 38 -4.01 1.39 -15.22
C LYS A 38 -5.29 1.97 -14.60
N VAL A 39 -5.24 3.28 -14.33
CA VAL A 39 -6.40 4.05 -13.85
C VAL A 39 -6.63 5.22 -14.80
N HIS A 40 -7.82 5.30 -15.37
CA HIS A 40 -8.22 6.40 -16.23
C HIS A 40 -9.32 7.23 -15.57
N LEU A 41 -9.15 8.54 -15.63
CA LEU A 41 -10.16 9.51 -15.27
C LEU A 41 -10.83 10.03 -16.55
N LEU A 42 -12.11 9.73 -16.74
CA LEU A 42 -12.88 10.13 -17.93
C LEU A 42 -14.04 11.06 -17.57
N PRO A 43 -13.84 12.37 -17.70
CA PRO A 43 -14.91 13.35 -17.50
C PRO A 43 -15.93 13.33 -18.65
N SER A 44 -15.50 12.99 -19.86
CA SER A 44 -16.33 12.88 -21.06
C SER A 44 -15.69 11.93 -22.09
N LEU A 45 -16.49 11.42 -23.04
CA LEU A 45 -15.97 10.68 -24.19
C LEU A 45 -15.54 11.64 -25.28
N GLY A 46 -14.26 11.58 -25.68
CA GLY A 46 -13.84 12.07 -26.98
C GLY A 46 -14.21 11.08 -28.10
N GLN A 47 -14.25 11.54 -29.34
CA GLN A 47 -14.67 10.73 -30.49
C GLN A 47 -13.85 9.43 -30.72
N ASN A 48 -12.68 9.28 -30.08
CA ASN A 48 -11.76 8.13 -30.21
C ASN A 48 -11.24 7.63 -28.84
N THR A 49 -11.97 7.83 -27.75
CA THR A 49 -11.53 7.34 -26.45
C THR A 49 -11.53 5.81 -26.43
N LYS A 50 -10.35 5.20 -26.52
CA LYS A 50 -10.13 3.78 -26.30
C LYS A 50 -9.65 3.53 -24.89
N ILE A 51 -10.25 2.54 -24.26
CA ILE A 51 -9.85 2.06 -22.95
C ILE A 51 -9.18 0.71 -23.16
N GLU A 52 -8.01 0.53 -22.57
CA GLU A 52 -7.36 -0.78 -22.58
C GLU A 52 -8.10 -1.72 -21.63
N GLU A 53 -8.21 -2.96 -22.01
CA GLU A 53 -8.80 -4.01 -21.17
C GLU A 53 -8.09 -4.08 -19.81
N GLY A 54 -8.85 -4.28 -18.75
CA GLY A 54 -8.31 -4.33 -17.38
C GLY A 54 -8.06 -2.96 -16.74
N THR A 55 -8.41 -1.85 -17.40
CA THR A 55 -8.27 -0.51 -16.81
C THR A 55 -9.37 -0.24 -15.77
N ILE A 56 -9.00 0.39 -14.66
CA ILE A 56 -9.96 0.96 -13.72
C ILE A 56 -10.35 2.34 -14.22
N VAL A 57 -11.65 2.58 -14.40
CA VAL A 57 -12.14 3.83 -14.97
C VAL A 57 -12.97 4.60 -13.96
N ILE A 58 -12.59 5.85 -13.72
CA ILE A 58 -13.30 6.78 -12.85
C ILE A 58 -14.16 7.69 -13.72
N VAL A 59 -15.47 7.66 -13.50
CA VAL A 59 -16.45 8.41 -14.29
C VAL A 59 -17.43 9.18 -13.40
N GLY A 60 -18.00 10.25 -13.96
CA GLY A 60 -19.06 11.02 -13.33
C GLY A 60 -20.46 10.63 -13.81
N ASN A 61 -21.38 11.61 -13.76
CA ASN A 61 -22.79 11.45 -14.13
C ASN A 61 -23.01 11.58 -15.64
N HIS A 62 -22.40 10.71 -16.42
CA HIS A 62 -22.55 10.65 -17.86
C HIS A 62 -22.88 9.20 -18.28
N PRO A 63 -24.16 8.80 -18.38
CA PRO A 63 -24.57 7.44 -18.68
C PRO A 63 -23.93 6.88 -19.97
N ASP A 64 -23.75 7.70 -20.99
CA ASP A 64 -23.10 7.28 -22.23
C ASP A 64 -21.62 6.93 -22.03
N VAL A 65 -20.92 7.71 -21.19
CA VAL A 65 -19.52 7.40 -20.81
C VAL A 65 -19.47 6.11 -19.99
N GLN A 66 -20.37 5.98 -19.00
CA GLN A 66 -20.44 4.79 -18.15
C GLN A 66 -20.67 3.52 -18.99
N ARG A 67 -21.60 3.54 -19.94
CA ARG A 67 -21.88 2.41 -20.83
C ARG A 67 -20.73 2.08 -21.76
N ALA A 68 -20.15 3.09 -22.39
CA ALA A 68 -19.05 2.90 -23.32
C ALA A 68 -17.80 2.29 -22.66
N VAL A 69 -17.48 2.63 -21.39
CA VAL A 69 -16.35 2.04 -20.68
C VAL A 69 -16.63 0.60 -20.24
N ILE A 70 -17.88 0.28 -19.92
CA ILE A 70 -18.32 -1.08 -19.61
C ILE A 70 -18.23 -1.96 -20.87
N GLU A 71 -18.69 -1.47 -22.01
CA GLU A 71 -18.61 -2.18 -23.30
C GLU A 71 -17.18 -2.46 -23.77
N GLN A 72 -16.22 -1.64 -23.34
CA GLN A 72 -14.79 -1.82 -23.60
C GLN A 72 -14.07 -2.71 -22.56
N ASN A 73 -14.81 -3.44 -21.71
CA ASN A 73 -14.28 -4.37 -20.71
C ASN A 73 -13.32 -3.71 -19.70
N ALA A 74 -13.72 -2.57 -19.15
CA ALA A 74 -13.05 -2.02 -17.98
C ALA A 74 -12.98 -3.06 -16.85
N ALA A 75 -11.87 -3.10 -16.09
CA ALA A 75 -11.77 -3.99 -14.94
C ALA A 75 -12.68 -3.56 -13.78
N LEU A 76 -12.96 -2.28 -13.69
CA LEU A 76 -13.81 -1.67 -12.67
C LEU A 76 -14.28 -0.30 -13.16
N VAL A 77 -15.54 -0.01 -12.96
CA VAL A 77 -16.09 1.35 -13.14
C VAL A 77 -16.36 1.96 -11.78
N VAL A 78 -15.73 3.10 -11.51
CA VAL A 78 -15.87 3.85 -10.27
C VAL A 78 -16.68 5.10 -10.54
N ILE A 79 -17.89 5.16 -10.00
CA ILE A 79 -18.78 6.33 -10.09
C ILE A 79 -18.40 7.27 -8.94
N CYS A 80 -18.02 8.51 -9.26
CA CYS A 80 -17.53 9.47 -8.27
C CYS A 80 -18.54 10.55 -7.91
N GLY A 81 -18.47 11.06 -6.67
CA GLY A 81 -19.31 12.15 -6.16
C GLY A 81 -20.76 11.74 -5.95
N GLU A 82 -21.69 12.67 -6.13
CA GLU A 82 -23.14 12.44 -5.95
C GLU A 82 -23.82 11.86 -7.21
N ASN A 83 -23.08 11.18 -8.05
CA ASN A 83 -23.55 10.68 -9.33
C ASN A 83 -24.21 9.31 -9.20
N TRP A 84 -25.08 8.98 -10.16
CA TRP A 84 -25.89 7.76 -10.15
C TRP A 84 -25.64 6.89 -11.37
N VAL A 85 -26.06 5.64 -11.23
CA VAL A 85 -26.07 4.66 -12.33
C VAL A 85 -27.53 4.31 -12.62
N ASP A 86 -27.92 4.40 -13.88
CA ASP A 86 -29.27 4.01 -14.30
C ASP A 86 -29.38 2.47 -14.45
N SER A 87 -30.63 2.00 -14.53
CA SER A 87 -30.93 0.57 -14.66
C SER A 87 -30.40 -0.05 -15.97
N ILE A 88 -30.31 0.73 -17.04
CA ILE A 88 -29.78 0.28 -18.33
C ILE A 88 -28.28 0.03 -18.21
N THR A 89 -27.55 0.97 -17.63
CA THR A 89 -26.11 0.85 -17.36
C THR A 89 -25.79 -0.37 -16.49
N LEU A 90 -26.60 -0.59 -15.42
CA LEU A 90 -26.47 -1.79 -14.58
C LEU A 90 -26.76 -3.08 -15.35
N SER A 91 -27.70 -3.07 -16.28
CA SER A 91 -28.00 -4.25 -17.12
C SER A 91 -26.84 -4.58 -18.04
N ILE A 92 -26.23 -3.57 -18.67
CA ILE A 92 -25.04 -3.74 -19.52
C ILE A 92 -23.84 -4.25 -18.70
N ALA A 93 -23.65 -3.72 -17.47
CA ALA A 93 -22.61 -4.17 -16.57
C ALA A 93 -22.75 -5.66 -16.20
N LYS A 94 -23.98 -6.12 -15.95
CA LYS A 94 -24.30 -7.53 -15.70
C LYS A 94 -24.01 -8.41 -16.91
N GLU A 95 -24.41 -7.97 -18.11
CA GLU A 95 -24.15 -8.69 -19.35
C GLU A 95 -22.64 -8.81 -19.65
N ARG A 96 -21.90 -7.74 -19.42
CA ARG A 96 -20.45 -7.66 -19.65
C ARG A 96 -19.61 -8.17 -18.49
N ASN A 97 -20.24 -8.45 -17.34
CA ASN A 97 -19.58 -8.93 -16.14
C ASN A 97 -18.49 -7.95 -15.62
N VAL A 98 -18.80 -6.64 -15.66
CA VAL A 98 -17.92 -5.55 -15.23
C VAL A 98 -18.40 -4.98 -13.88
N PRO A 99 -17.57 -5.03 -12.81
CA PRO A 99 -17.98 -4.54 -11.50
C PRO A 99 -18.13 -3.02 -11.50
N ILE A 100 -19.11 -2.52 -10.72
CA ILE A 100 -19.36 -1.10 -10.54
C ILE A 100 -19.38 -0.78 -9.04
N ILE A 101 -18.65 0.25 -8.64
CA ILE A 101 -18.69 0.82 -7.30
C ILE A 101 -19.03 2.31 -7.37
N HIS A 102 -19.60 2.82 -6.29
CA HIS A 102 -19.88 4.24 -6.10
C HIS A 102 -19.15 4.77 -4.87
N THR A 103 -18.59 5.96 -4.96
CA THR A 103 -17.93 6.64 -3.84
C THR A 103 -18.24 8.13 -3.84
N PRO A 104 -18.45 8.76 -2.67
CA PRO A 104 -18.66 10.20 -2.56
C PRO A 104 -17.39 11.02 -2.82
N LEU A 105 -16.21 10.37 -2.91
CA LEU A 105 -14.94 11.04 -3.11
C LEU A 105 -14.85 11.69 -4.49
N SER A 106 -14.01 12.74 -4.59
CA SER A 106 -13.70 13.35 -5.87
C SER A 106 -12.85 12.43 -6.74
N ALA A 107 -12.99 12.55 -8.07
CA ALA A 107 -12.25 11.73 -9.02
C ALA A 107 -10.73 11.79 -8.84
N ILE A 108 -10.18 12.96 -8.52
CA ILE A 108 -8.74 13.15 -8.25
C ILE A 108 -8.33 12.42 -6.97
N THR A 109 -9.16 12.47 -5.93
CA THR A 109 -8.92 11.75 -4.68
C THR A 109 -8.91 10.25 -4.94
N ILE A 110 -9.91 9.73 -5.65
CA ILE A 110 -10.01 8.32 -6.01
C ILE A 110 -8.75 7.86 -6.76
N ALA A 111 -8.33 8.60 -7.79
CA ALA A 111 -7.15 8.26 -8.59
C ALA A 111 -5.87 8.15 -7.74
N LYS A 112 -5.71 9.01 -6.73
CA LYS A 112 -4.59 8.94 -5.79
C LYS A 112 -4.71 7.77 -4.81
N THR A 113 -5.92 7.54 -4.30
CA THR A 113 -6.18 6.60 -3.21
C THR A 113 -6.17 5.15 -3.69
N ILE A 114 -6.56 4.91 -4.94
CA ILE A 114 -6.60 3.57 -5.53
C ILE A 114 -5.23 2.88 -5.49
N TYR A 115 -4.14 3.63 -5.70
CA TYR A 115 -2.77 3.11 -5.62
C TYR A 115 -2.33 2.74 -4.18
N GLN A 116 -3.13 3.08 -3.18
CA GLN A 116 -2.90 2.71 -1.78
C GLN A 116 -3.72 1.49 -1.35
N SER A 117 -4.47 0.89 -2.27
CA SER A 117 -5.34 -0.26 -2.00
C SER A 117 -4.65 -1.63 -1.87
N PRO A 118 -3.42 -1.89 -2.38
CA PRO A 118 -2.73 -3.14 -2.14
C PRO A 118 -2.51 -3.41 -0.65
N CYS A 119 -2.54 -4.69 -0.26
CA CYS A 119 -2.21 -5.08 1.11
C CYS A 119 -0.75 -4.80 1.44
N ILE A 120 -0.44 -4.56 2.73
CA ILE A 120 0.94 -4.39 3.21
C ILE A 120 1.82 -5.59 2.84
N GLU A 121 1.26 -6.80 2.78
CA GLU A 121 1.93 -8.01 2.35
C GLU A 121 2.58 -7.88 0.96
N GLU A 122 2.00 -7.08 0.06
CA GLU A 122 2.48 -6.87 -1.29
C GLU A 122 3.68 -5.91 -1.37
N VAL A 123 3.83 -5.04 -0.36
CA VAL A 123 4.87 -4.00 -0.32
C VAL A 123 5.90 -4.22 0.79
N MET A 124 5.64 -5.15 1.73
CA MET A 124 6.55 -5.42 2.82
C MET A 124 7.83 -6.11 2.35
N THR A 125 8.92 -5.90 3.06
CA THR A 125 10.14 -6.71 2.91
C THR A 125 9.89 -8.11 3.45
N LYS A 126 10.01 -9.13 2.61
CA LYS A 126 9.77 -10.55 2.99
C LYS A 126 10.99 -11.16 3.70
N ASP A 127 12.19 -10.83 3.25
CA ASP A 127 13.45 -11.28 3.86
C ASP A 127 13.84 -10.37 5.02
N VAL A 128 13.14 -10.51 6.14
CA VAL A 128 13.35 -9.67 7.32
C VAL A 128 14.48 -10.22 8.16
N ILE A 129 15.45 -9.36 8.48
CA ILE A 129 16.49 -9.66 9.48
C ILE A 129 15.88 -9.41 10.87
N PHE A 130 15.92 -10.42 11.71
CA PHE A 130 15.47 -10.34 13.10
C PHE A 130 16.57 -10.76 14.07
N PHE A 131 16.37 -10.46 15.34
CA PHE A 131 17.25 -10.86 16.46
C PHE A 131 16.46 -11.68 17.47
N ARG A 132 17.14 -12.55 18.19
CA ARG A 132 16.59 -13.21 19.37
C ARG A 132 16.79 -12.32 20.59
N ASN A 133 15.84 -12.32 21.50
CA ASN A 133 15.95 -11.60 22.78
C ASN A 133 17.14 -12.05 23.63
N SER A 134 17.66 -13.26 23.40
CA SER A 134 18.84 -13.83 24.05
C SER A 134 20.17 -13.44 23.38
N GLU A 135 20.15 -12.80 22.18
CA GLU A 135 21.39 -12.37 21.52
C GLU A 135 22.06 -11.21 22.27
N THR A 136 23.39 -11.18 22.24
CA THR A 136 24.16 -10.11 22.86
C THR A 136 24.13 -8.83 22.05
N VAL A 137 24.28 -7.67 22.73
CA VAL A 137 24.38 -6.35 22.07
C VAL A 137 25.55 -6.31 21.08
N ASP A 138 26.71 -6.91 21.43
CA ASP A 138 27.86 -6.99 20.53
C ASP A 138 27.56 -7.79 19.26
N GLY A 139 26.92 -8.95 19.38
CA GLY A 139 26.51 -9.78 18.25
C GLY A 139 25.53 -9.04 17.33
N ALA A 140 24.51 -8.38 17.92
CA ALA A 140 23.55 -7.58 17.18
C ALA A 140 24.21 -6.40 16.46
N SER A 141 25.13 -5.67 17.12
CA SER A 141 25.86 -4.54 16.53
C SER A 141 26.65 -4.95 15.28
N LYS A 142 27.37 -6.08 15.36
CA LYS A 142 28.15 -6.62 14.23
C LYS A 142 27.29 -7.02 13.03
N ARG A 143 26.09 -7.56 13.28
CA ARG A 143 25.14 -7.93 12.22
C ARG A 143 24.50 -6.68 11.60
N ILE A 144 24.06 -5.71 12.42
CA ILE A 144 23.44 -4.46 11.96
C ILE A 144 24.40 -3.63 11.11
N ALA A 145 25.70 -3.61 11.44
CA ALA A 145 26.72 -2.88 10.66
C ALA A 145 26.74 -3.27 9.17
N LYS A 146 26.38 -4.51 8.85
CA LYS A 146 26.39 -5.07 7.48
C LYS A 146 25.07 -4.88 6.72
N THR A 147 24.07 -4.23 7.29
CA THR A 147 22.73 -4.11 6.72
C THR A 147 22.35 -2.66 6.47
N ARG A 148 21.26 -2.44 5.70
CA ARG A 148 20.72 -1.09 5.41
C ARG A 148 19.46 -0.74 6.20
N PHE A 149 18.91 -1.68 6.95
CA PHE A 149 17.70 -1.46 7.74
C PHE A 149 17.99 -0.59 8.96
N ARG A 150 16.99 0.15 9.41
CA ARG A 150 17.10 1.02 10.58
C ARG A 150 16.57 0.37 11.85
N THR A 151 15.57 -0.51 11.71
CA THR A 151 14.87 -1.17 12.81
C THR A 151 14.69 -2.64 12.48
N TYR A 152 14.79 -3.48 13.48
CA TYR A 152 14.77 -4.93 13.37
C TYR A 152 13.84 -5.49 14.44
N PRO A 153 12.94 -6.42 14.10
CA PRO A 153 12.14 -7.12 15.11
C PRO A 153 13.01 -7.99 16.00
N VAL A 154 12.60 -8.12 17.23
CA VAL A 154 13.20 -9.03 18.23
C VAL A 154 12.17 -10.09 18.57
N LEU A 155 12.56 -11.36 18.42
CA LEU A 155 11.72 -12.51 18.67
C LEU A 155 12.16 -13.24 19.93
N ASP A 156 11.22 -13.88 20.60
CA ASP A 156 11.48 -14.82 21.69
C ASP A 156 11.74 -16.26 21.16
N GLU A 157 11.79 -17.23 22.07
CA GLU A 157 12.01 -18.64 21.76
C GLU A 157 10.84 -19.30 21.00
N ASN A 158 9.65 -18.71 21.05
CA ASN A 158 8.44 -19.18 20.39
C ASN A 158 8.21 -18.54 19.01
N ASP A 159 9.18 -17.75 18.50
CA ASP A 159 9.07 -16.95 17.27
C ASP A 159 8.04 -15.81 17.37
N GLU A 160 7.66 -15.38 18.57
CA GLU A 160 6.78 -14.25 18.78
C GLU A 160 7.59 -12.94 18.85
N VAL A 161 7.05 -11.88 18.21
CA VAL A 161 7.68 -10.56 18.24
C VAL A 161 7.48 -9.93 19.62
N VAL A 162 8.56 -9.81 20.39
CA VAL A 162 8.56 -9.23 21.74
C VAL A 162 9.08 -7.80 21.80
N GLY A 163 9.61 -7.29 20.69
CA GLY A 163 10.11 -5.92 20.62
C GLY A 163 10.79 -5.59 19.31
N ALA A 164 11.47 -4.45 19.30
CA ALA A 164 12.28 -4.01 18.16
C ALA A 164 13.56 -3.34 18.65
N ILE A 165 14.67 -3.55 17.92
CA ILE A 165 15.95 -2.90 18.17
C ILE A 165 16.35 -2.06 16.96
N SER A 166 16.93 -0.88 17.20
CA SER A 166 17.42 0.00 16.14
C SER A 166 18.91 0.29 16.31
N ARG A 167 19.56 0.78 15.25
CA ARG A 167 20.93 1.30 15.32
C ARG A 167 21.08 2.37 16.41
N TYR A 168 20.05 3.19 16.61
CA TYR A 168 20.06 4.23 17.64
C TYR A 168 20.10 3.66 19.04
N HIS A 169 19.37 2.59 19.33
CA HIS A 169 19.39 1.93 20.64
C HIS A 169 20.78 1.38 20.96
N LEU A 170 21.44 0.71 20.00
CA LEU A 170 22.78 0.16 20.18
C LEU A 170 23.81 1.26 20.38
N PHE A 171 23.79 2.29 19.55
CA PHE A 171 24.70 3.43 19.68
C PHE A 171 24.61 4.11 21.02
N ASN A 172 23.39 4.35 21.53
CA ASN A 172 23.19 4.98 22.83
C ASN A 172 23.61 4.07 24.00
N TYR A 173 23.46 2.76 23.86
CA TYR A 173 23.93 1.81 24.85
C TYR A 173 25.46 1.84 24.99
N GLU A 174 26.18 1.81 23.88
CA GLU A 174 27.65 1.91 23.86
C GLU A 174 28.12 3.25 24.44
N LYS A 175 27.50 4.36 24.07
CA LYS A 175 27.84 5.68 24.57
C LYS A 175 27.66 5.83 26.10
N LYS A 176 26.61 5.24 26.65
CA LYS A 176 26.40 5.22 28.13
C LYS A 176 27.50 4.48 28.86
N LYS A 177 28.02 3.40 28.28
CA LYS A 177 29.13 2.62 28.85
C LYS A 177 30.41 3.44 28.93
N PHE A 178 30.74 4.21 27.89
CA PHE A 178 31.91 5.09 27.88
C PHE A 178 31.84 6.18 28.97
N ILE A 179 30.68 6.82 29.15
CA ILE A 179 30.49 7.87 30.16
C ILE A 179 30.67 7.32 31.57
N LEU A 180 30.27 6.09 31.86
CA LEU A 180 30.43 5.45 33.17
C LEU A 180 31.89 5.08 33.47
N VAL A 181 32.68 4.70 32.44
CA VAL A 181 34.12 4.42 32.61
C VAL A 181 34.89 5.71 32.90
N ASP A 182 34.64 6.79 32.18
CA ASP A 182 35.30 8.09 32.41
C ASP A 182 35.04 8.65 33.81
N HIS A 183 33.81 8.49 34.34
CA HIS A 183 33.50 8.92 35.69
C HIS A 183 34.24 8.12 36.79
N ASN A 184 34.51 6.84 36.58
CA ASN A 184 35.25 6.01 37.52
C ASN A 184 36.77 6.31 37.44
N GLU A 185 37.32 6.63 36.30
CA GLU A 185 38.75 7.01 36.18
C GLU A 185 39.00 8.40 36.79
N MET A 186 38.07 9.36 36.66
CA MET A 186 38.20 10.68 37.31
C MET A 186 38.10 10.61 38.84
N SER A 187 37.38 9.65 39.41
CA SER A 187 37.27 9.51 40.87
C SER A 187 38.47 8.83 41.52
N GLN A 188 39.33 8.13 40.73
CA GLN A 188 40.58 7.55 41.25
C GLN A 188 41.77 8.52 41.19
N SER A 189 41.72 9.55 40.32
CA SER A 189 42.82 10.54 40.24
C SER A 189 42.76 11.70 41.22
N VAL A 190 41.76 11.75 42.14
CA VAL A 190 41.59 12.80 43.16
C VAL A 190 42.03 12.35 44.55
N ASN A 191 42.41 11.08 44.71
CA ASN A 191 42.81 10.51 46.02
C ASN A 191 44.31 10.05 46.10
N ASP A 192 45.21 10.54 45.20
CA ASP A 192 46.67 10.40 45.33
C ASP A 192 47.34 11.75 45.57
#